data_0d3aa7f37bd040738da834ee56a25b2b
#
_entry.id   0d3aa7f37bd040738da834ee56a25b2b
#
_cell.length_a   1.000
_cell.length_b   1.000
_cell.length_c   1.000
_cell.angle_alpha   90.00
_cell.angle_beta   90.00
_cell.angle_gamma   90.00
#
_symmetry.space_group_name_H-M   'P 1'
#
loop_
_entity.id
_entity.type
_entity.pdbx_description
1 polymer ?
#
loop_
_entity_poly.entity_id
_entity_poly.type
_entity_poly.pdbx_seq_one_letter_code
_entity_poly.pdbx_strand_id
1 'polypeptide(L)'
;MNVKRTKLCLCRSLLLMTGLLFAVASFAQDLTVKGKVTDTTGETVIGANVTVRGTTNGIITDIDGNYTLSGVKPSSVLVFSFIGYKTQEIPCSGRQEINVVLSEDAQALDEVVVVGYGSLSKKELSSSIVQVDRSKFLQGSMNNPMEMLTGKVAGLTVNNTAAANPNASSSLQIRGATSISASNDPLVVIDGVAGGDIRNLAAQDIESMTVLKDAASAAIYGTRGANGVILITTRKGAGEAGRAQVTYDSWFGVNLAKSGPDILSADEFRRSRRATDYGYSTDWYDLLLRDFSYDNNQYLSIDGSTKNGYYGASFNYKKATG
;
A
#
# COMPACT_ATOMS: atom_id res chain seq x y z
N MET A 1 32.10 -70.98 29.32
CA MET A 1 32.86 -69.67 29.53
C MET A 1 32.26 -68.49 28.82
N ASN A 2 31.02 -68.51 28.35
CA ASN A 2 30.43 -67.47 27.55
C ASN A 2 29.34 -66.55 28.24
N VAL A 3 28.79 -66.96 29.38
CA VAL A 3 27.71 -66.25 30.06
C VAL A 3 28.16 -64.98 30.78
N LYS A 4 29.39 -64.90 31.25
CA LYS A 4 29.94 -63.69 31.88
C LYS A 4 30.28 -62.58 30.89
N ARG A 5 30.67 -62.88 29.65
CA ARG A 5 31.01 -61.93 28.62
C ARG A 5 29.74 -61.27 28.05
N THR A 6 28.66 -62.04 27.86
CA THR A 6 27.37 -61.52 27.40
C THR A 6 26.70 -60.57 28.40
N LYS A 7 26.77 -60.87 29.72
CA LYS A 7 26.24 -59.93 30.75
C LYS A 7 27.05 -58.65 30.84
N LEU A 8 28.36 -58.69 30.67
CA LEU A 8 29.19 -57.49 30.65
C LEU A 8 28.96 -56.59 29.43
N CYS A 9 28.68 -57.21 28.28
CA CYS A 9 28.32 -56.48 27.04
C CYS A 9 26.95 -55.83 27.16
N LEU A 10 25.95 -56.52 27.75
CA LEU A 10 24.62 -55.96 28.00
C LEU A 10 24.64 -54.79 28.97
N CYS A 11 25.42 -54.89 30.09
CA CYS A 11 25.58 -53.77 31.02
C CYS A 11 26.27 -52.55 30.40
N ARG A 12 27.28 -52.75 29.54
CA ARG A 12 27.92 -51.64 28.81
C ARG A 12 27.00 -50.99 27.79
N SER A 13 26.21 -51.78 27.08
CA SER A 13 25.23 -51.29 26.13
C SER A 13 24.10 -50.51 26.83
N LEU A 14 23.64 -50.98 28.00
CA LEU A 14 22.63 -50.31 28.79
C LEU A 14 23.14 -48.97 29.36
N LEU A 15 24.42 -48.93 29.80
CA LEU A 15 25.05 -47.73 30.33
C LEU A 15 25.28 -46.66 29.25
N LEU A 16 25.61 -47.09 28.02
CA LEU A 16 25.71 -46.19 26.84
C LEU A 16 24.34 -45.64 26.43
N MET A 17 23.31 -46.48 26.50
CA MET A 17 21.95 -46.09 26.12
C MET A 17 21.34 -45.14 27.17
N THR A 18 21.58 -45.34 28.46
CA THR A 18 21.18 -44.41 29.53
C THR A 18 21.96 -43.09 29.46
N GLY A 19 23.27 -43.12 29.13
CA GLY A 19 24.07 -41.90 28.91
C GLY A 19 23.57 -41.07 27.71
N LEU A 20 23.17 -41.75 26.62
CA LEU A 20 22.60 -41.09 25.43
C LEU A 20 21.24 -40.48 25.72
N LEU A 21 20.38 -41.13 26.53
CA LEU A 21 19.07 -40.61 26.96
C LEU A 21 19.21 -39.38 27.85
N PHE A 22 20.22 -39.33 28.74
CA PHE A 22 20.49 -38.12 29.55
C PHE A 22 21.05 -36.94 28.75
N ALA A 23 21.81 -37.19 27.69
CA ALA A 23 22.33 -36.16 26.81
C ALA A 23 21.21 -35.44 26.00
N VAL A 24 20.16 -36.18 25.62
CA VAL A 24 19.01 -35.59 24.89
C VAL A 24 18.10 -34.74 25.80
N ALA A 25 18.02 -35.03 27.09
CA ALA A 25 17.19 -34.28 28.05
C ALA A 25 17.79 -32.90 28.42
N SER A 26 19.07 -32.64 28.09
CA SER A 26 19.74 -31.37 28.44
C SER A 26 19.47 -30.19 27.47
N PHE A 27 18.75 -30.40 26.37
CA PHE A 27 18.54 -29.36 25.34
C PHE A 27 17.22 -28.59 25.43
N ALA A 28 16.39 -28.86 26.41
CA ALA A 28 15.05 -28.24 26.52
C ALA A 28 14.94 -27.37 27.77
N GLN A 29 15.87 -26.45 28.01
CA GLN A 29 15.65 -25.42 29.03
C GLN A 29 15.12 -24.15 28.36
N ASP A 30 13.82 -23.94 28.49
CA ASP A 30 13.20 -22.66 28.18
C ASP A 30 13.69 -21.61 29.15
N LEU A 31 14.14 -20.48 28.59
CA LEU A 31 14.66 -19.36 29.34
C LEU A 31 13.53 -18.36 29.63
N THR A 32 13.53 -17.77 30.81
CA THR A 32 12.74 -16.57 31.06
C THR A 32 13.65 -15.37 30.91
N VAL A 33 13.33 -14.50 29.95
CA VAL A 33 14.06 -13.27 29.68
C VAL A 33 13.27 -12.09 30.24
N LYS A 34 13.93 -11.25 31.00
CA LYS A 34 13.38 -10.01 31.56
C LYS A 34 14.25 -8.82 31.17
N GLY A 35 13.72 -7.63 31.23
CA GLY A 35 14.48 -6.41 30.97
C GLY A 35 13.60 -5.19 30.94
N LYS A 36 14.22 -4.08 30.64
CA LYS A 36 13.58 -2.76 30.55
C LYS A 36 13.78 -2.18 29.15
N VAL A 37 12.72 -1.57 28.64
CA VAL A 37 12.74 -0.85 27.35
C VAL A 37 12.66 0.64 27.65
N THR A 38 13.65 1.39 27.17
CA THR A 38 13.71 2.85 27.29
C THR A 38 13.92 3.46 25.90
N ASP A 39 13.72 4.75 25.79
CA ASP A 39 14.10 5.52 24.61
C ASP A 39 15.51 6.11 24.74
N THR A 40 15.93 6.88 23.73
CA THR A 40 17.24 7.55 23.70
C THR A 40 17.37 8.68 24.71
N THR A 41 16.27 9.16 25.30
CA THR A 41 16.25 10.18 26.36
C THR A 41 16.30 9.56 27.75
N GLY A 42 16.18 8.21 27.85
CA GLY A 42 16.12 7.45 29.09
C GLY A 42 14.70 7.31 29.66
N GLU A 43 13.68 7.79 28.94
CA GLU A 43 12.28 7.64 29.33
C GLU A 43 11.80 6.21 29.03
N THR A 44 10.88 5.69 29.85
CA THR A 44 10.39 4.31 29.70
C THR A 44 9.37 4.19 28.58
N VAL A 45 9.53 3.19 27.71
CA VAL A 45 8.58 2.93 26.63
C VAL A 45 7.49 1.97 27.11
N ILE A 46 6.31 2.53 27.38
CA ILE A 46 5.13 1.79 27.88
C ILE A 46 4.40 1.16 26.70
N GLY A 47 4.02 -0.12 26.80
CA GLY A 47 3.25 -0.81 25.77
C GLY A 47 4.08 -1.25 24.56
N ALA A 48 5.41 -1.24 24.64
CA ALA A 48 6.25 -1.79 23.59
C ALA A 48 6.04 -3.30 23.45
N ASN A 49 5.94 -3.77 22.21
CA ASN A 49 5.74 -5.18 21.91
C ASN A 49 7.09 -5.90 21.88
N VAL A 50 7.22 -6.96 22.65
CA VAL A 50 8.40 -7.82 22.75
C VAL A 50 8.01 -9.22 22.30
N THR A 51 8.49 -9.67 21.16
CA THR A 51 8.11 -10.97 20.57
C THR A 51 9.33 -11.81 20.24
N VAL A 52 9.18 -13.13 20.25
CA VAL A 52 10.19 -14.06 19.74
C VAL A 52 10.01 -14.21 18.23
N ARG A 53 11.05 -13.91 17.47
CA ARG A 53 11.02 -13.94 16.01
C ARG A 53 10.50 -15.27 15.47
N GLY A 54 9.51 -15.20 14.57
CA GLY A 54 8.91 -16.37 13.93
C GLY A 54 7.98 -17.20 14.80
N THR A 55 7.56 -16.67 15.98
CA THR A 55 6.59 -17.32 16.86
C THR A 55 5.49 -16.34 17.26
N THR A 56 4.44 -16.86 17.90
CA THR A 56 3.37 -16.05 18.52
C THR A 56 3.66 -15.73 19.99
N ASN A 57 4.83 -16.14 20.52
CA ASN A 57 5.21 -15.86 21.90
C ASN A 57 5.67 -14.42 22.03
N GLY A 58 4.94 -13.61 22.81
CA GLY A 58 5.24 -12.20 22.99
C GLY A 58 4.50 -11.60 24.18
N ILE A 59 4.98 -10.45 24.62
CA ILE A 59 4.43 -9.67 25.73
C ILE A 59 4.58 -8.18 25.43
N ILE A 60 3.82 -7.34 26.10
CA ILE A 60 3.97 -5.88 26.09
C ILE A 60 4.65 -5.40 27.34
N THR A 61 5.40 -4.30 27.27
CA THR A 61 6.01 -3.66 28.44
C THR A 61 4.98 -3.01 29.34
N ASP A 62 5.23 -3.04 30.65
CA ASP A 62 4.40 -2.42 31.70
C ASP A 62 4.60 -0.89 31.78
N ILE A 63 3.95 -0.26 32.77
CA ILE A 63 4.02 1.20 32.98
C ILE A 63 5.42 1.70 33.34
N ASP A 64 6.30 0.84 33.82
CA ASP A 64 7.70 1.13 34.15
C ASP A 64 8.66 0.72 33.00
N GLY A 65 8.09 0.27 31.87
CA GLY A 65 8.84 -0.21 30.70
C GLY A 65 9.46 -1.59 30.86
N ASN A 66 9.10 -2.35 31.93
CA ASN A 66 9.63 -3.68 32.15
C ASN A 66 8.86 -4.75 31.37
N TYR A 67 9.55 -5.83 31.04
CA TYR A 67 8.93 -7.01 30.45
C TYR A 67 9.51 -8.29 31.03
N THR A 68 8.73 -9.37 31.02
CA THR A 68 9.16 -10.70 31.44
C THR A 68 8.55 -11.72 30.46
N LEU A 69 9.37 -12.30 29.59
CA LEU A 69 8.96 -13.26 28.56
C LEU A 69 9.49 -14.63 28.89
N SER A 70 8.59 -15.60 29.10
CA SER A 70 8.91 -16.99 29.41
C SER A 70 8.89 -17.83 28.13
N GLY A 71 9.49 -19.02 28.16
CA GLY A 71 9.46 -19.95 27.04
C GLY A 71 10.35 -19.52 25.87
N VAL A 72 11.45 -18.86 26.13
CA VAL A 72 12.39 -18.37 25.13
C VAL A 72 13.56 -19.36 25.00
N LYS A 73 13.85 -19.81 23.78
CA LYS A 73 15.04 -20.65 23.55
C LYS A 73 16.32 -19.82 23.59
N PRO A 74 17.42 -20.33 24.10
CA PRO A 74 18.70 -19.60 24.18
C PRO A 74 19.22 -19.04 22.86
N SER A 75 18.85 -19.68 21.72
CA SER A 75 19.22 -19.26 20.37
C SER A 75 18.21 -18.31 19.70
N SER A 76 17.12 -17.93 20.38
CA SER A 76 16.08 -17.09 19.81
C SER A 76 16.53 -15.64 19.67
N VAL A 77 15.87 -14.92 18.76
CA VAL A 77 15.99 -13.47 18.56
C VAL A 77 14.72 -12.82 19.07
N LEU A 78 14.87 -11.85 19.97
CA LEU A 78 13.76 -10.99 20.41
C LEU A 78 13.62 -9.81 19.47
N VAL A 79 12.37 -9.50 19.13
CA VAL A 79 11.99 -8.36 18.31
C VAL A 79 11.26 -7.36 19.20
N PHE A 80 11.80 -6.16 19.29
CA PHE A 80 11.23 -5.06 20.05
C PHE A 80 10.64 -4.05 19.07
N SER A 81 9.36 -3.75 19.20
CA SER A 81 8.67 -2.80 18.33
C SER A 81 7.68 -1.94 19.09
N PHE A 82 7.64 -0.65 18.74
CA PHE A 82 6.66 0.29 19.26
C PHE A 82 6.37 1.36 18.21
N ILE A 83 5.16 1.93 18.23
CA ILE A 83 4.75 2.96 17.26
C ILE A 83 5.63 4.20 17.46
N GLY A 84 6.28 4.65 16.39
CA GLY A 84 7.20 5.79 16.42
C GLY A 84 8.66 5.44 16.73
N TYR A 85 8.99 4.16 16.87
CA TYR A 85 10.36 3.72 17.13
C TYR A 85 10.83 2.69 16.12
N LYS A 86 12.12 2.66 15.85
CA LYS A 86 12.74 1.66 14.97
C LYS A 86 12.69 0.29 15.61
N THR A 87 12.16 -0.68 14.88
CA THR A 87 12.17 -2.07 15.32
C THR A 87 13.60 -2.56 15.52
N GLN A 88 13.89 -3.15 16.67
CA GLN A 88 15.20 -3.73 16.99
C GLN A 88 15.10 -5.24 17.17
N GLU A 89 16.08 -5.95 16.62
CA GLU A 89 16.22 -7.39 16.76
C GLU A 89 17.47 -7.71 17.58
N ILE A 90 17.30 -8.39 18.71
CA ILE A 90 18.39 -8.69 19.65
C ILE A 90 18.44 -10.20 19.89
N PRO A 91 19.56 -10.87 19.60
CA PRO A 91 19.73 -12.29 19.92
C PRO A 91 19.81 -12.49 21.46
N CYS A 92 19.05 -13.45 21.96
CA CYS A 92 19.07 -13.78 23.41
C CYS A 92 20.42 -14.28 23.88
N SER A 93 21.08 -15.15 23.10
CA SER A 93 22.39 -15.73 23.39
C SER A 93 22.52 -16.25 24.84
N GLY A 94 21.43 -16.84 25.35
CA GLY A 94 21.37 -17.37 26.72
C GLY A 94 21.28 -16.33 27.85
N ARG A 95 21.13 -15.05 27.54
CA ARG A 95 20.99 -13.98 28.51
C ARG A 95 19.59 -13.98 29.13
N GLN A 96 19.51 -13.81 30.46
CA GLN A 96 18.26 -13.72 31.19
C GLN A 96 17.80 -12.30 31.40
N GLU A 97 18.69 -11.33 31.19
CA GLU A 97 18.36 -9.91 31.27
C GLU A 97 18.84 -9.19 30.02
N ILE A 98 17.90 -8.49 29.34
CA ILE A 98 18.16 -7.75 28.11
C ILE A 98 17.45 -6.41 28.23
N ASN A 99 18.21 -5.35 28.46
CA ASN A 99 17.72 -3.98 28.46
C ASN A 99 17.92 -3.39 27.06
N VAL A 100 16.91 -2.66 26.56
CA VAL A 100 16.88 -2.17 25.18
C VAL A 100 16.59 -0.68 25.17
N VAL A 101 17.36 0.04 24.36
CA VAL A 101 17.11 1.45 24.10
C VAL A 101 16.57 1.56 22.67
N LEU A 102 15.29 1.91 22.53
CA LEU A 102 14.67 2.14 21.23
C LEU A 102 15.00 3.55 20.73
N SER A 103 15.49 3.65 19.52
CA SER A 103 15.65 4.93 18.83
C SER A 103 14.37 5.31 18.14
N GLU A 104 13.97 6.56 18.25
CA GLU A 104 12.83 7.09 17.51
C GLU A 104 13.01 6.85 16.01
N ASP A 105 11.94 6.41 15.37
CA ASP A 105 11.91 6.31 13.92
C ASP A 105 11.36 7.61 13.35
N ALA A 106 12.26 8.56 13.14
CA ALA A 106 11.92 9.84 12.53
C ALA A 106 11.24 9.68 11.14
N GLN A 107 11.38 8.52 10.49
CA GLN A 107 10.69 8.23 9.23
C GLN A 107 9.26 7.72 9.43
N ALA A 108 8.90 7.18 10.60
CA ALA A 108 7.53 6.70 10.87
C ALA A 108 6.55 7.81 11.27
N LEU A 109 7.01 9.03 11.55
CA LEU A 109 6.20 10.14 12.04
C LEU A 109 5.99 11.28 11.05
N ASP A 110 6.75 11.33 9.97
CA ASP A 110 6.57 12.34 8.93
C ASP A 110 5.90 11.74 7.68
N GLU A 111 4.60 11.53 7.78
CA GLU A 111 3.74 11.56 6.59
C GLU A 111 3.80 13.02 6.06
N VAL A 112 4.82 13.28 5.27
CA VAL A 112 5.07 14.59 4.67
C VAL A 112 4.06 14.78 3.56
N VAL A 113 3.16 15.72 3.74
CA VAL A 113 2.20 16.11 2.71
C VAL A 113 2.81 17.22 1.88
N VAL A 114 2.93 16.98 0.58
CA VAL A 114 3.36 18.02 -0.37
C VAL A 114 2.26 19.07 -0.46
N VAL A 115 2.57 20.30 -0.10
CA VAL A 115 1.69 21.45 -0.21
C VAL A 115 2.36 22.50 -1.10
N GLY A 116 1.81 22.68 -2.29
CA GLY A 116 2.17 23.73 -3.22
C GLY A 116 3.66 23.96 -3.47
N TYR A 117 4.33 24.73 -2.64
CA TYR A 117 5.76 25.04 -2.73
C TYR A 117 6.59 24.48 -1.57
N GLY A 118 6.14 23.39 -0.93
CA GLY A 118 6.89 22.81 0.18
C GLY A 118 6.27 21.51 0.66
N SER A 119 6.87 20.95 1.69
CA SER A 119 6.37 19.78 2.40
C SER A 119 6.13 20.17 3.85
N LEU A 120 4.94 19.92 4.37
CA LEU A 120 4.58 20.12 5.77
C LEU A 120 4.23 18.78 6.40
N SER A 121 4.47 18.65 7.69
CA SER A 121 4.03 17.47 8.41
C SER A 121 2.51 17.43 8.50
N LYS A 122 1.89 16.26 8.41
CA LYS A 122 0.43 16.09 8.48
C LYS A 122 -0.16 16.67 9.76
N LYS A 123 0.63 16.75 10.84
CA LYS A 123 0.22 17.34 12.13
C LYS A 123 0.05 18.87 12.09
N GLU A 124 0.76 19.53 11.19
CA GLU A 124 0.73 20.98 11.04
C GLU A 124 -0.40 21.47 10.12
N LEU A 125 -1.05 20.53 9.43
CA LEU A 125 -2.14 20.84 8.50
C LEU A 125 -3.46 20.96 9.24
N SER A 126 -3.92 22.18 9.46
CA SER A 126 -5.26 22.48 9.98
C SER A 126 -6.38 22.36 8.93
N SER A 127 -6.03 22.03 7.69
CA SER A 127 -6.90 22.01 6.53
C SER A 127 -7.35 20.60 6.13
N SER A 128 -8.46 20.48 5.42
CA SER A 128 -9.00 19.22 4.92
C SER A 128 -8.20 18.67 3.73
N ILE A 129 -6.99 18.18 3.98
CA ILE A 129 -6.11 17.56 3.00
C ILE A 129 -6.21 16.06 3.12
N VAL A 130 -6.29 15.37 2.00
CA VAL A 130 -6.26 13.89 1.96
C VAL A 130 -5.18 13.46 0.99
N GLN A 131 -4.21 12.72 1.49
CA GLN A 131 -3.19 12.06 0.69
C GLN A 131 -3.55 10.59 0.52
N VAL A 132 -3.40 10.10 -0.69
CA VAL A 132 -3.54 8.69 -1.04
C VAL A 132 -2.22 8.24 -1.63
N ASP A 133 -1.56 7.33 -0.93
CA ASP A 133 -0.29 6.76 -1.33
C ASP A 133 -0.51 5.59 -2.30
N ARG A 134 0.51 5.24 -3.05
CA ARG A 134 0.49 4.17 -4.06
C ARG A 134 -0.11 2.85 -3.54
N SER A 135 0.20 2.48 -2.31
CA SER A 135 -0.30 1.24 -1.68
C SER A 135 -1.82 1.21 -1.50
N LYS A 136 -2.46 2.39 -1.49
CA LYS A 136 -3.90 2.56 -1.28
C LYS A 136 -4.67 2.77 -2.60
N PHE A 137 -3.98 2.89 -3.73
CA PHE A 137 -4.62 3.06 -5.02
C PHE A 137 -5.48 1.84 -5.38
N LEU A 138 -6.57 2.10 -6.12
CA LEU A 138 -7.30 1.00 -6.73
C LEU A 138 -6.40 0.31 -7.75
N GLN A 139 -6.44 -1.03 -7.72
CA GLN A 139 -5.70 -1.88 -8.65
C GLN A 139 -6.63 -2.32 -9.77
N GLY A 140 -6.15 -2.37 -11.00
CA GLY A 140 -6.94 -2.88 -12.13
C GLY A 140 -6.68 -2.15 -13.44
N SER A 141 -7.45 -2.52 -14.46
CA SER A 141 -7.45 -1.84 -15.75
C SER A 141 -8.15 -0.50 -15.63
N MET A 142 -7.39 0.57 -15.50
CA MET A 142 -7.91 1.93 -15.46
C MET A 142 -7.43 2.71 -16.66
N ASN A 143 -8.34 3.43 -17.31
CA ASN A 143 -8.00 4.24 -18.46
C ASN A 143 -7.36 5.56 -18.05
N ASN A 144 -7.75 6.09 -16.89
CA ASN A 144 -7.26 7.36 -16.37
C ASN A 144 -6.72 7.15 -14.95
N PRO A 145 -5.50 7.62 -14.62
CA PRO A 145 -4.95 7.54 -13.26
C PRO A 145 -5.85 8.14 -12.18
N MET A 146 -6.73 9.11 -12.51
CA MET A 146 -7.68 9.67 -11.55
C MET A 146 -8.71 8.67 -11.03
N GLU A 147 -8.99 7.61 -11.78
CA GLU A 147 -9.91 6.54 -11.35
C GLU A 147 -9.37 5.80 -10.12
N MET A 148 -8.05 5.81 -9.91
CA MET A 148 -7.42 5.22 -8.71
C MET A 148 -7.86 5.87 -7.41
N LEU A 149 -8.39 7.10 -7.46
CA LEU A 149 -8.91 7.82 -6.30
C LEU A 149 -10.39 7.51 -6.01
N THR A 150 -11.07 6.75 -6.88
CA THR A 150 -12.50 6.45 -6.72
C THR A 150 -12.76 5.76 -5.38
N GLY A 151 -13.65 6.36 -4.56
CA GLY A 151 -14.00 5.83 -3.24
C GLY A 151 -12.90 5.93 -2.18
N LYS A 152 -11.73 6.52 -2.50
CA LYS A 152 -10.62 6.69 -1.53
C LYS A 152 -10.62 8.04 -0.84
N VAL A 153 -11.23 9.04 -1.45
CA VAL A 153 -11.23 10.42 -0.95
C VAL A 153 -12.67 10.88 -0.71
N ALA A 154 -13.02 11.11 0.53
CA ALA A 154 -14.34 11.64 0.88
C ALA A 154 -14.56 13.03 0.25
N GLY A 155 -15.69 13.21 -0.44
CA GLY A 155 -16.04 14.44 -1.14
C GLY A 155 -15.40 14.63 -2.51
N LEU A 156 -14.68 13.64 -3.02
CA LEU A 156 -14.24 13.57 -4.41
C LEU A 156 -15.17 12.64 -5.17
N THR A 157 -15.79 13.14 -6.23
CA THR A 157 -16.56 12.35 -7.18
C THR A 157 -15.75 12.21 -8.47
N VAL A 158 -15.53 10.98 -8.88
CA VAL A 158 -14.90 10.63 -10.16
C VAL A 158 -16.02 10.08 -11.04
N ASN A 159 -16.33 10.79 -12.10
CA ASN A 159 -17.40 10.42 -13.02
C ASN A 159 -16.80 10.01 -14.38
N ASN A 160 -16.99 8.76 -14.73
CA ASN A 160 -16.53 8.19 -15.98
C ASN A 160 -17.75 7.84 -16.86
N THR A 161 -18.35 8.87 -17.46
CA THR A 161 -19.56 8.72 -18.28
C THR A 161 -19.35 7.98 -19.60
N ALA A 162 -18.10 7.85 -20.03
CA ALA A 162 -17.75 7.17 -21.28
C ALA A 162 -16.72 6.06 -21.02
N ALA A 163 -16.96 5.24 -20.00
CA ALA A 163 -16.04 4.17 -19.54
C ALA A 163 -15.66 3.17 -20.65
N ALA A 164 -16.53 2.97 -21.62
CA ALA A 164 -16.26 2.11 -22.77
C ALA A 164 -15.27 2.73 -23.78
N ASN A 165 -15.04 4.04 -23.72
CA ASN A 165 -14.08 4.72 -24.58
C ASN A 165 -12.74 4.88 -23.85
N PRO A 166 -11.68 4.15 -24.22
CA PRO A 166 -10.38 4.23 -23.54
C PRO A 166 -9.70 5.61 -23.64
N ASN A 167 -10.15 6.48 -24.54
CA ASN A 167 -9.65 7.85 -24.69
C ASN A 167 -10.51 8.90 -23.98
N ALA A 168 -11.60 8.50 -23.36
CA ALA A 168 -12.45 9.44 -22.65
C ALA A 168 -11.77 9.99 -21.38
N SER A 169 -11.98 11.26 -21.12
CA SER A 169 -11.55 11.88 -19.86
C SER A 169 -12.60 11.64 -18.79
N SER A 170 -12.14 11.23 -17.60
CA SER A 170 -12.99 11.23 -16.41
C SER A 170 -13.19 12.66 -15.93
N SER A 171 -14.42 13.06 -15.62
CA SER A 171 -14.68 14.33 -14.96
C SER A 171 -14.54 14.17 -13.43
N LEU A 172 -13.98 15.17 -12.81
CA LEU A 172 -13.70 15.19 -11.39
C LEU A 172 -14.43 16.33 -10.72
N GLN A 173 -15.01 16.08 -9.57
CA GLN A 173 -15.66 17.13 -8.78
C GLN A 173 -15.28 16.97 -7.31
N ILE A 174 -14.83 18.06 -6.69
CA ILE A 174 -14.56 18.14 -5.26
C ILE A 174 -15.69 18.91 -4.60
N ARG A 175 -16.40 18.25 -3.66
CA ARG A 175 -17.55 18.82 -2.93
C ARG A 175 -18.73 19.28 -3.81
N GLY A 176 -18.81 18.80 -5.06
CA GLY A 176 -19.89 19.09 -5.99
C GLY A 176 -19.58 20.19 -6.98
N ALA A 177 -20.58 20.55 -7.80
CA ALA A 177 -20.45 21.59 -8.80
C ALA A 177 -20.49 22.99 -8.17
N THR A 178 -19.54 23.83 -8.52
CA THR A 178 -19.40 25.21 -8.05
C THR A 178 -19.93 26.24 -9.08
N SER A 179 -20.00 25.81 -10.35
CA SER A 179 -20.46 26.67 -11.47
C SER A 179 -21.40 25.89 -12.40
N ILE A 180 -22.37 26.63 -12.95
CA ILE A 180 -23.33 26.12 -13.95
C ILE A 180 -22.73 26.20 -15.36
N SER A 181 -21.91 27.19 -15.64
CA SER A 181 -21.42 27.50 -17.00
C SER A 181 -19.91 27.37 -17.18
N ALA A 182 -19.14 27.30 -16.09
CA ALA A 182 -17.69 27.09 -16.13
C ALA A 182 -17.32 25.64 -15.76
N SER A 183 -16.09 25.22 -16.08
CA SER A 183 -15.58 23.92 -15.65
C SER A 183 -15.58 23.81 -14.13
N ASN A 184 -16.03 22.65 -13.63
CA ASN A 184 -16.00 22.28 -12.23
C ASN A 184 -14.82 21.37 -11.87
N ASP A 185 -13.93 21.11 -12.85
CA ASP A 185 -12.79 20.24 -12.64
C ASP A 185 -11.76 20.88 -11.70
N PRO A 186 -11.17 20.13 -10.77
CA PRO A 186 -10.07 20.60 -9.94
C PRO A 186 -8.81 20.86 -10.76
N LEU A 187 -7.97 21.77 -10.27
CA LEU A 187 -6.66 21.99 -10.86
C LEU A 187 -5.75 20.80 -10.59
N VAL A 188 -5.17 20.24 -11.65
CA VAL A 188 -4.13 19.21 -11.54
C VAL A 188 -2.75 19.85 -11.54
N VAL A 189 -1.93 19.44 -10.57
CA VAL A 189 -0.53 19.89 -10.43
C VAL A 189 0.35 18.65 -10.35
N ILE A 190 1.26 18.51 -11.30
CA ILE A 190 2.18 17.36 -11.37
C ILE A 190 3.58 17.87 -11.03
N ASP A 191 4.18 17.34 -9.96
CA ASP A 191 5.51 17.73 -9.44
C ASP A 191 5.72 19.26 -9.35
N GLY A 192 4.68 19.98 -8.93
CA GLY A 192 4.67 21.43 -8.80
C GLY A 192 4.30 22.21 -10.07
N VAL A 193 4.12 21.52 -11.21
CA VAL A 193 3.71 22.16 -12.47
C VAL A 193 2.21 22.11 -12.62
N ALA A 194 1.56 23.29 -12.61
CA ALA A 194 0.13 23.41 -12.68
C ALA A 194 -0.41 23.29 -14.13
N GLY A 195 -1.47 22.47 -14.30
CA GLY A 195 -2.14 22.28 -15.59
C GLY A 195 -1.53 21.17 -16.44
N GLY A 196 -0.77 20.27 -15.84
CA GLY A 196 -0.28 19.06 -16.52
C GLY A 196 -1.43 18.14 -16.94
N ASP A 197 -1.29 17.48 -18.10
CA ASP A 197 -2.25 16.49 -18.56
C ASP A 197 -1.92 15.12 -17.96
N ILE A 198 -2.76 14.68 -17.04
CA ILE A 198 -2.58 13.40 -16.35
C ILE A 198 -2.70 12.18 -17.29
N ARG A 199 -3.32 12.31 -18.45
CA ARG A 199 -3.45 11.20 -19.42
C ARG A 199 -2.10 10.75 -19.96
N ASN A 200 -1.12 11.64 -19.95
CA ASN A 200 0.25 11.35 -20.38
C ASN A 200 1.11 10.72 -19.28
N LEU A 201 0.56 10.57 -18.06
CA LEU A 201 1.27 10.00 -16.93
C LEU A 201 0.88 8.54 -16.74
N ALA A 202 1.85 7.64 -16.70
CA ALA A 202 1.58 6.25 -16.35
C ALA A 202 1.19 6.15 -14.87
N ALA A 203 0.17 5.34 -14.58
CA ALA A 203 -0.28 5.13 -13.21
C ALA A 203 0.86 4.59 -12.30
N GLN A 204 1.77 3.82 -12.89
CA GLN A 204 2.93 3.25 -12.21
C GLN A 204 3.99 4.28 -11.81
N ASP A 205 4.01 5.45 -12.48
CA ASP A 205 4.93 6.54 -12.15
C ASP A 205 4.44 7.41 -10.98
N ILE A 206 3.21 7.21 -10.52
CA ILE A 206 2.63 8.00 -9.43
C ILE A 206 3.03 7.40 -8.09
N GLU A 207 3.64 8.22 -7.23
CA GLU A 207 3.97 7.89 -5.85
C GLU A 207 2.81 8.17 -4.92
N SER A 208 2.25 9.38 -5.01
CA SER A 208 1.11 9.79 -4.20
C SER A 208 0.24 10.83 -4.91
N MET A 209 -1.02 10.88 -4.52
CA MET A 209 -1.96 11.93 -4.92
C MET A 209 -2.51 12.61 -3.68
N THR A 210 -2.38 13.94 -3.60
CA THR A 210 -2.88 14.75 -2.50
C THR A 210 -4.02 15.63 -2.98
N VAL A 211 -5.18 15.53 -2.33
CA VAL A 211 -6.36 16.30 -2.68
C VAL A 211 -6.58 17.42 -1.67
N LEU A 212 -6.46 18.67 -2.14
CA LEU A 212 -6.72 19.89 -1.40
C LEU A 212 -8.19 20.29 -1.64
N LYS A 213 -9.02 20.08 -0.61
CA LYS A 213 -10.48 20.21 -0.75
C LYS A 213 -11.02 21.56 -0.32
N ASP A 214 -10.25 22.36 0.40
CA ASP A 214 -10.67 23.66 0.91
C ASP A 214 -9.90 24.81 0.27
N ALA A 215 -10.51 25.98 0.34
CA ALA A 215 -9.94 27.20 -0.23
C ALA A 215 -8.63 27.63 0.46
N ALA A 216 -8.45 27.31 1.75
CA ALA A 216 -7.26 27.67 2.49
C ALA A 216 -6.04 26.92 1.97
N SER A 217 -6.17 25.60 1.78
CA SER A 217 -5.08 24.77 1.23
C SER A 217 -4.82 25.03 -0.26
N ALA A 218 -5.86 25.43 -1.02
CA ALA A 218 -5.78 25.73 -2.44
C ALA A 218 -5.36 27.17 -2.76
N ALA A 219 -5.31 28.07 -1.76
CA ALA A 219 -5.12 29.52 -1.93
C ALA A 219 -3.85 29.89 -2.70
N ILE A 220 -2.78 29.12 -2.54
CA ILE A 220 -1.51 29.35 -3.26
C ILE A 220 -1.61 29.22 -4.77
N TYR A 221 -2.64 28.51 -5.27
CA TYR A 221 -2.93 28.35 -6.70
C TYR A 221 -3.89 29.42 -7.24
N GLY A 222 -4.27 30.38 -6.39
CA GLY A 222 -5.15 31.49 -6.74
C GLY A 222 -6.52 31.02 -7.22
N THR A 223 -7.11 31.76 -8.14
CA THR A 223 -8.46 31.49 -8.68
C THR A 223 -8.55 30.15 -9.42
N ARG A 224 -7.45 29.63 -9.96
CA ARG A 224 -7.41 28.32 -10.61
C ARG A 224 -7.64 27.15 -9.63
N GLY A 225 -7.35 27.36 -8.34
CA GLY A 225 -7.61 26.38 -7.28
C GLY A 225 -9.01 26.45 -6.69
N ALA A 226 -9.92 27.28 -7.19
CA ALA A 226 -11.25 27.50 -6.61
C ALA A 226 -12.10 26.21 -6.53
N ASN A 227 -11.97 25.31 -7.48
CA ASN A 227 -12.64 24.00 -7.50
C ASN A 227 -11.87 22.89 -6.75
N GLY A 228 -10.83 23.27 -5.98
CA GLY A 228 -9.88 22.36 -5.34
C GLY A 228 -8.67 22.04 -6.23
N VAL A 229 -7.70 21.39 -5.63
CA VAL A 229 -6.44 21.05 -6.30
C VAL A 229 -6.09 19.59 -6.05
N ILE A 230 -5.61 18.90 -7.07
CA ILE A 230 -5.06 17.57 -6.97
C ILE A 230 -3.56 17.65 -7.28
N LEU A 231 -2.74 17.42 -6.25
CA LEU A 231 -1.31 17.36 -6.38
C LEU A 231 -0.90 15.92 -6.66
N ILE A 232 -0.13 15.73 -7.70
CA ILE A 232 0.43 14.44 -8.07
C ILE A 232 1.93 14.51 -7.86
N THR A 233 2.45 13.61 -7.07
CA THR A 233 3.89 13.43 -6.89
C THR A 233 4.30 12.18 -7.65
N THR A 234 5.25 12.33 -8.56
CA THR A 234 5.81 11.18 -9.28
C THR A 234 6.93 10.52 -8.49
N ARG A 235 7.19 9.26 -8.80
CA ARG A 235 8.26 8.49 -8.19
C ARG A 235 9.61 9.15 -8.46
N LYS A 236 10.35 9.41 -7.39
CA LYS A 236 11.76 9.76 -7.48
C LYS A 236 12.56 8.47 -7.41
N GLY A 237 13.62 8.37 -8.20
CA GLY A 237 14.43 7.15 -8.26
C GLY A 237 14.72 6.59 -6.87
N ALA A 238 14.15 5.43 -6.59
CA ALA A 238 14.28 4.75 -5.31
C ALA A 238 15.48 3.78 -5.39
N GLY A 239 16.28 3.72 -4.35
CA GLY A 239 17.37 2.76 -4.22
C GLY A 239 18.57 3.31 -3.48
N GLU A 240 19.48 2.41 -3.10
CA GLU A 240 20.79 2.78 -2.58
C GLU A 240 21.57 3.55 -3.64
N ALA A 241 22.25 4.61 -3.22
CA ALA A 241 23.07 5.42 -4.12
C ALA A 241 24.06 4.55 -4.92
N GLY A 242 23.97 4.65 -6.25
CA GLY A 242 24.85 3.93 -7.17
C GLY A 242 24.25 2.63 -7.75
N ARG A 243 22.99 2.28 -7.44
CA ARG A 243 22.29 1.15 -8.06
C ARG A 243 21.13 1.63 -8.93
N ALA A 244 21.04 1.09 -10.15
CA ALA A 244 19.86 1.24 -11.00
C ALA A 244 18.88 0.10 -10.69
N GLN A 245 17.61 0.44 -10.58
CA GLN A 245 16.51 -0.51 -10.47
C GLN A 245 15.76 -0.54 -11.78
N VAL A 246 15.54 -1.74 -12.32
CA VAL A 246 14.70 -1.96 -13.49
C VAL A 246 13.41 -2.60 -13.02
N THR A 247 12.28 -1.99 -13.36
CA THR A 247 10.95 -2.52 -13.06
C THR A 247 10.22 -2.79 -14.36
N TYR A 248 9.67 -3.99 -14.49
CA TYR A 248 8.80 -4.36 -15.60
C TYR A 248 7.49 -4.88 -15.07
N ASP A 249 6.40 -4.18 -15.41
CA ASP A 249 5.04 -4.55 -15.06
C ASP A 249 4.24 -4.82 -16.34
N SER A 250 3.57 -5.97 -16.38
CA SER A 250 2.71 -6.35 -17.48
C SER A 250 1.39 -6.89 -16.96
N TRP A 251 0.29 -6.45 -17.52
CA TRP A 251 -1.00 -7.03 -17.24
C TRP A 251 -1.88 -7.11 -18.50
N PHE A 252 -2.75 -8.10 -18.49
CA PHE A 252 -3.74 -8.33 -19.52
C PHE A 252 -5.11 -8.49 -18.86
N GLY A 253 -6.08 -7.69 -19.32
CA GLY A 253 -7.46 -7.72 -18.84
C GLY A 253 -8.42 -8.11 -19.94
N VAL A 254 -9.46 -8.85 -19.61
CA VAL A 254 -10.59 -9.12 -20.48
C VAL A 254 -11.83 -8.54 -19.82
N ASN A 255 -12.50 -7.65 -20.55
CA ASN A 255 -13.74 -7.03 -20.12
C ASN A 255 -14.90 -7.73 -20.83
N LEU A 256 -15.84 -8.24 -20.09
CA LEU A 256 -17.04 -8.87 -20.61
C LEU A 256 -18.20 -7.89 -20.45
N ALA A 257 -18.99 -7.73 -21.51
CA ALA A 257 -20.22 -6.98 -21.44
C ALA A 257 -21.19 -7.70 -20.46
N LYS A 258 -21.58 -7.00 -19.40
CA LYS A 258 -22.65 -7.48 -18.52
C LYS A 258 -23.98 -7.23 -19.23
N SER A 259 -25.04 -7.98 -18.82
CA SER A 259 -26.39 -7.77 -19.35
C SER A 259 -26.74 -6.29 -19.44
N GLY A 260 -27.33 -5.88 -20.56
CA GLY A 260 -27.80 -4.52 -20.78
C GLY A 260 -28.87 -4.07 -19.80
N PRO A 261 -29.25 -2.78 -19.83
CA PRO A 261 -30.40 -2.32 -19.09
C PRO A 261 -31.66 -3.07 -19.55
N ASP A 262 -32.61 -3.26 -18.63
CA ASP A 262 -33.94 -3.80 -19.00
C ASP A 262 -34.66 -2.78 -19.89
N ILE A 263 -34.60 -3.02 -21.18
CA ILE A 263 -35.33 -2.24 -22.19
C ILE A 263 -36.39 -3.13 -22.83
N LEU A 264 -37.48 -2.51 -23.22
CA LEU A 264 -38.56 -3.22 -23.92
C LEU A 264 -38.04 -3.79 -25.26
N SER A 265 -38.27 -5.03 -25.50
CA SER A 265 -38.11 -5.60 -26.84
C SER A 265 -39.09 -4.96 -27.84
N ALA A 266 -38.81 -5.06 -29.13
CA ALA A 266 -39.70 -4.50 -30.14
C ALA A 266 -41.15 -5.02 -30.03
N ASP A 267 -41.31 -6.29 -29.67
CA ASP A 267 -42.63 -6.89 -29.47
C ASP A 267 -43.33 -6.42 -28.20
N GLU A 268 -42.59 -6.22 -27.12
CA GLU A 268 -43.12 -5.64 -25.88
C GLU A 268 -43.50 -4.17 -26.09
N PHE A 269 -42.67 -3.42 -26.81
CA PHE A 269 -42.97 -2.03 -27.16
C PHE A 269 -44.28 -1.93 -27.96
N ARG A 270 -44.47 -2.78 -29.00
CA ARG A 270 -45.71 -2.85 -29.79
C ARG A 270 -46.92 -3.19 -28.91
N ARG A 271 -46.78 -4.16 -28.05
CA ARG A 271 -47.84 -4.54 -27.07
C ARG A 271 -48.18 -3.42 -26.10
N SER A 272 -47.17 -2.63 -25.69
CA SER A 272 -47.38 -1.59 -24.70
C SER A 272 -48.19 -0.39 -25.19
N ARG A 273 -48.30 -0.16 -26.50
CA ARG A 273 -49.03 0.95 -27.16
C ARG A 273 -48.67 2.33 -26.60
N ARG A 274 -47.47 2.52 -26.08
CA ARG A 274 -47.05 3.77 -25.42
C ARG A 274 -46.63 4.88 -26.41
N ALA A 275 -46.25 4.50 -27.62
CA ALA A 275 -45.83 5.43 -28.66
C ALA A 275 -46.08 4.84 -30.04
N THR A 276 -45.88 5.65 -31.09
CA THR A 276 -46.04 5.23 -32.50
C THR A 276 -44.96 4.20 -32.84
N ASP A 277 -45.40 3.05 -33.33
CA ASP A 277 -44.50 2.02 -33.88
C ASP A 277 -44.17 2.35 -35.35
N TYR A 278 -42.91 2.52 -35.64
CA TYR A 278 -42.36 2.75 -36.98
C TYR A 278 -41.93 1.46 -37.70
N GLY A 279 -42.16 0.29 -37.08
CA GLY A 279 -41.90 -1.00 -37.68
C GLY A 279 -40.46 -1.51 -37.55
N TYR A 280 -39.59 -0.83 -36.82
CA TYR A 280 -38.21 -1.25 -36.62
C TYR A 280 -38.09 -2.22 -35.45
N SER A 281 -37.14 -3.18 -35.55
CA SER A 281 -36.85 -4.16 -34.49
C SER A 281 -35.36 -4.30 -34.20
N THR A 282 -34.59 -3.23 -34.47
CA THR A 282 -33.14 -3.24 -34.27
C THR A 282 -32.81 -3.30 -32.76
N ASP A 283 -32.06 -4.30 -32.35
CA ASP A 283 -31.43 -4.32 -31.03
C ASP A 283 -30.14 -3.50 -31.09
N TRP A 284 -30.21 -2.28 -30.62
CA TRP A 284 -29.07 -1.36 -30.60
C TRP A 284 -27.99 -1.77 -29.62
N TYR A 285 -28.39 -2.51 -28.55
CA TYR A 285 -27.44 -2.98 -27.56
C TYR A 285 -26.49 -4.02 -28.17
N ASP A 286 -27.09 -5.02 -28.82
CA ASP A 286 -26.33 -6.09 -29.49
C ASP A 286 -25.51 -5.57 -30.68
N LEU A 287 -26.03 -4.56 -31.38
CA LEU A 287 -25.35 -3.97 -32.54
C LEU A 287 -24.15 -3.08 -32.16
N LEU A 288 -24.22 -2.37 -31.02
CA LEU A 288 -23.25 -1.37 -30.64
C LEU A 288 -22.21 -1.88 -29.66
N LEU A 289 -22.51 -2.92 -28.89
CA LEU A 289 -21.59 -3.48 -27.92
C LEU A 289 -20.87 -4.71 -28.48
N ARG A 290 -19.64 -4.86 -28.07
CA ARG A 290 -18.89 -6.09 -28.30
C ARG A 290 -19.11 -7.04 -27.12
N ASP A 291 -19.16 -8.34 -27.37
CA ASP A 291 -19.27 -9.37 -26.34
C ASP A 291 -18.11 -9.30 -25.35
N PHE A 292 -16.93 -8.99 -25.85
CA PHE A 292 -15.74 -8.81 -25.02
C PHE A 292 -14.80 -7.75 -25.59
N SER A 293 -14.07 -7.11 -24.72
CA SER A 293 -12.94 -6.27 -25.05
C SER A 293 -11.71 -6.66 -24.25
N TYR A 294 -10.53 -6.28 -24.68
CA TYR A 294 -9.30 -6.59 -23.97
C TYR A 294 -8.43 -5.36 -23.78
N ASP A 295 -7.72 -5.37 -22.68
CA ASP A 295 -6.73 -4.37 -22.34
C ASP A 295 -5.38 -5.04 -22.12
N ASN A 296 -4.34 -4.43 -22.67
CA ASN A 296 -2.96 -4.85 -22.47
C ASN A 296 -2.13 -3.63 -22.08
N ASN A 297 -1.39 -3.75 -21.01
CA ASN A 297 -0.46 -2.71 -20.55
C ASN A 297 0.92 -3.31 -20.35
N GLN A 298 1.93 -2.63 -20.90
CA GLN A 298 3.34 -2.97 -20.76
C GLN A 298 4.05 -1.73 -20.23
N TYR A 299 4.62 -1.86 -19.05
CA TYR A 299 5.34 -0.78 -18.40
C TYR A 299 6.77 -1.23 -18.10
N LEU A 300 7.74 -0.41 -18.47
CA LEU A 300 9.15 -0.59 -18.18
C LEU A 300 9.69 0.69 -17.58
N SER A 301 10.35 0.62 -16.45
CA SER A 301 11.08 1.75 -15.90
C SER A 301 12.50 1.38 -15.51
N ILE A 302 13.37 2.36 -15.59
CA ILE A 302 14.74 2.32 -15.09
C ILE A 302 14.91 3.55 -14.23
N ASP A 303 15.13 3.35 -12.94
CA ASP A 303 15.30 4.42 -11.98
C ASP A 303 16.47 4.14 -11.05
N GLY A 304 17.07 5.21 -10.53
CA GLY A 304 18.19 5.11 -9.62
C GLY A 304 18.51 6.42 -8.95
N SER A 305 19.32 6.33 -7.91
CA SER A 305 19.82 7.50 -7.19
C SER A 305 21.34 7.56 -7.17
N THR A 306 21.85 8.75 -7.07
CA THR A 306 23.26 9.06 -6.84
C THR A 306 23.38 9.89 -5.56
N LYS A 307 24.60 10.12 -5.08
CA LYS A 307 24.81 10.98 -3.90
C LYS A 307 24.23 12.40 -4.06
N ASN A 308 24.13 12.89 -5.31
CA ASN A 308 23.78 14.27 -5.60
C ASN A 308 22.46 14.43 -6.37
N GLY A 309 21.76 13.33 -6.68
CA GLY A 309 20.53 13.41 -7.43
C GLY A 309 19.93 12.04 -7.74
N TYR A 310 18.81 12.05 -8.42
CA TYR A 310 18.12 10.86 -8.90
C TYR A 310 17.89 10.97 -10.41
N TYR A 311 17.70 9.82 -11.04
CA TYR A 311 17.32 9.72 -12.44
C TYR A 311 16.27 8.65 -12.59
N GLY A 312 15.39 8.83 -13.57
CA GLY A 312 14.37 7.87 -13.92
C GLY A 312 13.94 8.06 -15.37
N ALA A 313 13.63 6.95 -16.01
CA ALA A 313 12.99 6.92 -17.33
C ALA A 313 11.97 5.80 -17.32
N SER A 314 10.76 6.07 -17.81
CA SER A 314 9.71 5.08 -17.95
C SER A 314 9.17 5.05 -19.37
N PHE A 315 8.74 3.87 -19.78
CA PHE A 315 8.03 3.63 -21.02
C PHE A 315 6.77 2.86 -20.70
N ASN A 316 5.63 3.40 -21.11
CA ASN A 316 4.33 2.74 -20.95
C ASN A 316 3.64 2.59 -22.31
N TYR A 317 3.29 1.35 -22.64
CA TYR A 317 2.46 1.03 -23.81
C TYR A 317 1.15 0.41 -23.32
N LYS A 318 0.05 1.10 -23.61
CA LYS A 318 -1.30 0.62 -23.31
C LYS A 318 -2.10 0.47 -24.57
N LYS A 319 -2.72 -0.69 -24.74
CA LYS A 319 -3.71 -0.95 -25.78
C LYS A 319 -5.00 -1.40 -25.11
N ALA A 320 -6.06 -0.63 -25.31
CA ALA A 320 -7.40 -0.97 -24.87
C ALA A 320 -8.32 -1.01 -26.10
N THR A 321 -9.24 -1.98 -26.10
CA THR A 321 -10.30 -2.08 -27.09
C THR A 321 -11.61 -1.74 -26.41
N GLY A 322 -12.35 -0.76 -26.94
CA GLY A 322 -13.69 -0.40 -26.47
C GLY A 322 -14.77 -1.07 -27.30
#